data_798ce9512f0d7fa3d1b17f0e4638de3d
#
_entry.id   798ce9512f0d7fa3d1b17f0e4638de3d
#
_cell.length_a   1.000
_cell.length_b   1.000
_cell.length_c   1.000
_cell.angle_alpha   90.00
_cell.angle_beta   90.00
_cell.angle_gamma   90.00
#
_symmetry.space_group_name_H-M   'P 1'
#
loop_
_entity.id
_entity.type
_entity.pdbx_description
1 polymer ?
#
loop_
_entity_poly.entity_id
_entity_poly.type
_entity_poly.pdbx_seq_one_letter_code
_entity_poly.pdbx_strand_id
1 'polypeptide(L)'
;MLTLLLTSLLSMALIAPAKAQDSTGSTVGLWHLDEILPDGYNEITPDATGQNPGMLVHAPEYPALVEGKFDKAMEFDGSNGVYVPIRFLVGFPPSPQPIYVPVSTGLDIPKEVKVEAWINVHGFKNVTYNNIVVKCTRTDATSENVTRIYGIAVKAGIPENGYTVPTGALSGYVYTDTDGFNEIVTTEAVVPLNEWIHVAFTRNLATGMHLYVNGVEQTVKAIYGTQNPAGSMINGTEVYFGHDAEVTMDEVRISDLAAETETAAAQIDIGPNLLVAVISVAVVFALAWFLRRAIQMWTIRSKS
;
A
#
# COMPACT_ATOMS: atom_id res chain seq x y z
N MET A 1 58.82 -36.35 0.19
CA MET A 1 58.58 -34.93 0.40
C MET A 1 57.33 -34.56 -0.47
N LEU A 2 56.18 -34.62 0.13
CA LEU A 2 54.90 -34.45 -0.58
C LEU A 2 54.34 -33.08 -0.21
N THR A 3 54.35 -32.15 -1.14
CA THR A 3 53.88 -30.79 -0.98
C THR A 3 52.34 -30.76 -1.19
N LEU A 4 51.59 -30.58 -0.11
CA LEU A 4 50.15 -30.36 -0.17
C LEU A 4 49.90 -28.93 -0.64
N LEU A 5 49.31 -28.75 -1.83
CA LEU A 5 48.73 -27.50 -2.28
C LEU A 5 47.33 -27.41 -1.70
N LEU A 6 47.13 -26.50 -0.74
CA LEU A 6 45.86 -26.12 -0.18
C LEU A 6 45.25 -25.06 -1.08
N THR A 7 44.35 -25.43 -1.98
CA THR A 7 43.53 -24.50 -2.76
C THR A 7 42.34 -24.08 -1.90
N SER A 8 42.41 -22.87 -1.36
CA SER A 8 41.26 -22.22 -0.71
C SER A 8 40.24 -21.81 -1.77
N LEU A 9 39.16 -22.57 -1.89
CA LEU A 9 37.97 -22.12 -2.60
C LEU A 9 37.31 -21.02 -1.77
N LEU A 10 37.48 -19.78 -2.22
CA LEU A 10 36.70 -18.63 -1.74
C LEU A 10 35.28 -18.76 -2.31
N SER A 11 34.35 -19.30 -1.52
CA SER A 11 32.93 -19.33 -1.85
C SER A 11 32.40 -17.89 -1.79
N MET A 12 32.33 -17.23 -2.93
CA MET A 12 31.48 -16.05 -3.09
C MET A 12 30.02 -16.51 -2.96
N ALA A 13 29.46 -16.36 -1.76
CA ALA A 13 28.02 -16.43 -1.61
C ALA A 13 27.42 -15.31 -2.47
N LEU A 14 26.77 -15.66 -3.58
CA LEU A 14 25.86 -14.77 -4.26
C LEU A 14 24.77 -14.42 -3.22
N ILE A 15 24.84 -13.22 -2.67
CA ILE A 15 23.72 -12.63 -1.96
C ILE A 15 22.66 -12.36 -3.05
N ALA A 16 21.73 -13.29 -3.21
CA ALA A 16 20.52 -13.02 -3.97
C ALA A 16 19.88 -11.77 -3.36
N PRO A 17 19.44 -10.79 -4.17
CA PRO A 17 18.72 -9.66 -3.64
C PRO A 17 17.55 -10.21 -2.84
N ALA A 18 17.46 -9.79 -1.58
CA ALA A 18 16.34 -10.13 -0.73
C ALA A 18 15.07 -9.70 -1.50
N LYS A 19 14.25 -10.69 -1.88
CA LYS A 19 12.95 -10.42 -2.45
C LYS A 19 12.27 -9.55 -1.40
N ALA A 20 11.90 -8.31 -1.77
CA ALA A 20 11.10 -7.46 -0.91
C ALA A 20 10.00 -8.33 -0.33
N GLN A 21 9.90 -8.37 0.98
CA GLN A 21 8.84 -9.13 1.64
C GLN A 21 7.56 -8.43 1.23
N ASP A 22 6.88 -9.00 0.23
CA ASP A 22 5.54 -8.62 -0.15
C ASP A 22 4.72 -8.77 1.13
N SER A 23 4.49 -7.65 1.81
CA SER A 23 3.49 -7.61 2.86
C SER A 23 2.17 -7.76 2.09
N THR A 24 1.66 -8.97 2.11
CA THR A 24 0.52 -9.44 1.35
C THR A 24 -0.76 -8.81 1.91
N GLY A 25 -0.96 -7.51 1.69
CA GLY A 25 -2.21 -6.82 1.98
C GLY A 25 -3.21 -7.01 0.84
N SER A 26 -4.50 -6.91 1.13
CA SER A 26 -5.52 -6.88 0.10
C SER A 26 -5.40 -5.58 -0.69
N THR A 27 -5.12 -5.66 -2.00
CA THR A 27 -5.11 -4.48 -2.88
C THR A 27 -6.52 -3.92 -3.00
N VAL A 28 -6.71 -2.67 -2.60
CA VAL A 28 -8.00 -1.97 -2.63
C VAL A 28 -8.08 -0.93 -3.75
N GLY A 29 -6.94 -0.55 -4.33
CA GLY A 29 -6.84 0.27 -5.53
C GLY A 29 -5.52 0.04 -6.23
N LEU A 30 -5.55 -0.06 -7.57
CA LEU A 30 -4.38 -0.22 -8.42
C LEU A 30 -4.61 0.54 -9.74
N TRP A 31 -3.81 1.57 -9.96
CA TRP A 31 -3.84 2.39 -11.17
C TRP A 31 -2.52 2.21 -11.90
N HIS A 32 -2.59 1.55 -13.07
CA HIS A 32 -1.41 1.38 -13.94
C HIS A 32 -0.96 2.70 -14.55
N LEU A 33 -1.89 3.67 -14.72
CA LEU A 33 -1.67 4.97 -15.35
C LEU A 33 -1.26 4.88 -16.83
N ASP A 34 -1.63 3.77 -17.50
CA ASP A 34 -1.29 3.45 -18.89
C ASP A 34 -2.23 4.09 -19.90
N GLU A 35 -3.43 4.49 -19.47
CA GLU A 35 -4.48 4.95 -20.39
C GLU A 35 -5.37 6.03 -19.78
N ILE A 36 -5.94 6.83 -20.67
CA ILE A 36 -6.97 7.82 -20.35
C ILE A 36 -8.20 7.47 -21.17
N LEU A 37 -9.31 7.27 -20.49
CA LEU A 37 -10.59 6.88 -21.09
C LEU A 37 -11.64 7.99 -20.87
N PRO A 38 -12.51 8.25 -21.86
CA PRO A 38 -13.62 9.15 -21.67
C PRO A 38 -14.71 8.51 -20.78
N ASP A 39 -15.17 9.25 -19.79
CA ASP A 39 -16.32 8.89 -18.96
C ASP A 39 -17.34 10.05 -18.95
N GLY A 40 -18.14 10.13 -20.00
CA GLY A 40 -19.15 11.17 -20.19
C GLY A 40 -18.55 12.56 -20.34
N TYR A 41 -18.44 13.31 -19.24
CA TYR A 41 -17.88 14.66 -19.21
C TYR A 41 -16.46 14.72 -18.66
N ASN A 42 -15.92 13.59 -18.20
CA ASN A 42 -14.62 13.51 -17.55
C ASN A 42 -13.68 12.61 -18.35
N GLU A 43 -12.40 12.78 -18.08
CA GLU A 43 -11.38 11.83 -18.46
C GLU A 43 -10.94 11.07 -17.21
N ILE A 44 -10.82 9.75 -17.33
CA ILE A 44 -10.47 8.88 -16.21
C ILE A 44 -9.28 7.99 -16.54
N THR A 45 -8.55 7.59 -15.51
CA THR A 45 -7.65 6.45 -15.55
C THR A 45 -8.29 5.27 -14.81
N PRO A 46 -8.30 4.06 -15.40
CA PRO A 46 -8.92 2.90 -14.76
C PRO A 46 -8.21 2.49 -13.47
N ASP A 47 -9.00 1.97 -12.54
CA ASP A 47 -8.51 1.17 -11.42
C ASP A 47 -8.64 -0.30 -11.77
N ALA A 48 -7.56 -1.06 -11.72
CA ALA A 48 -7.55 -2.49 -12.05
C ALA A 48 -8.41 -3.34 -11.10
N THR A 49 -8.75 -2.83 -9.90
CA THR A 49 -9.75 -3.47 -9.01
C THR A 49 -11.19 -3.21 -9.47
N GLY A 50 -11.38 -2.25 -10.39
CA GLY A 50 -12.67 -1.87 -10.96
C GLY A 50 -13.59 -1.07 -10.03
N GLN A 51 -13.08 -0.60 -8.88
CA GLN A 51 -13.92 0.07 -7.88
C GLN A 51 -13.67 1.58 -7.76
N ASN A 52 -12.44 2.04 -8.08
CA ASN A 52 -11.97 3.37 -7.77
C ASN A 52 -11.33 4.07 -8.98
N PRO A 53 -12.04 4.30 -10.10
CA PRO A 53 -11.43 5.00 -11.23
C PRO A 53 -10.98 6.40 -10.81
N GLY A 54 -9.81 6.80 -11.31
CA GLY A 54 -9.24 8.12 -11.06
C GLY A 54 -9.72 9.11 -12.11
N MET A 55 -10.29 10.24 -11.70
CA MET A 55 -10.66 11.35 -12.58
C MET A 55 -9.46 12.26 -12.79
N LEU A 56 -9.18 12.62 -14.03
CA LEU A 56 -8.10 13.56 -14.33
C LEU A 56 -8.53 14.98 -13.96
N VAL A 57 -7.66 15.69 -13.25
CA VAL A 57 -7.82 17.10 -12.91
C VAL A 57 -6.91 17.92 -13.78
N HIS A 58 -7.49 18.88 -14.47
CA HIS A 58 -6.75 19.75 -15.36
C HIS A 58 -6.61 21.15 -14.74
N ALA A 59 -5.40 21.74 -14.83
CA ALA A 59 -5.16 23.12 -14.50
C ALA A 59 -3.75 23.59 -14.96
N PRO A 60 -3.51 24.15 -16.13
CA PRO A 60 -4.42 24.33 -17.28
C PRO A 60 -4.56 23.12 -18.20
N GLU A 61 -3.67 22.13 -18.10
CA GLU A 61 -3.63 20.94 -18.94
C GLU A 61 -3.85 19.67 -18.10
N TYR A 62 -4.37 18.60 -18.72
CA TYR A 62 -4.46 17.28 -18.10
C TYR A 62 -3.07 16.67 -17.93
N PRO A 63 -2.89 15.72 -16.98
CA PRO A 63 -1.70 14.86 -16.95
C PRO A 63 -1.48 14.20 -18.31
N ALA A 64 -0.24 14.18 -18.77
CA ALA A 64 0.11 13.61 -20.07
C ALA A 64 0.52 12.14 -19.95
N LEU A 65 0.10 11.31 -20.92
CA LEU A 65 0.63 9.94 -21.07
C LEU A 65 2.00 9.99 -21.73
N VAL A 66 3.00 9.42 -21.05
CA VAL A 66 4.39 9.35 -21.50
C VAL A 66 4.91 7.91 -21.47
N GLU A 67 6.18 7.69 -21.82
CA GLU A 67 6.84 6.38 -21.63
C GLU A 67 7.00 6.09 -20.14
N GLY A 68 6.52 4.91 -19.69
CA GLY A 68 6.49 4.53 -18.30
C GLY A 68 7.69 3.72 -17.81
N LYS A 69 7.64 3.35 -16.55
CA LYS A 69 8.46 2.28 -16.01
C LYS A 69 8.04 0.94 -16.60
N PHE A 70 6.72 0.75 -16.74
CA PHE A 70 6.07 -0.32 -17.47
C PHE A 70 5.09 0.33 -18.45
N ASP A 71 5.08 -0.09 -19.68
CA ASP A 71 4.24 0.43 -20.76
C ASP A 71 4.14 1.97 -20.79
N LYS A 72 3.09 2.58 -20.28
CA LYS A 72 2.89 4.02 -20.17
C LYS A 72 2.90 4.47 -18.72
N ALA A 73 2.92 5.78 -18.54
CA ALA A 73 2.84 6.44 -17.23
C ALA A 73 2.16 7.80 -17.40
N MET A 74 1.76 8.42 -16.30
CA MET A 74 1.27 9.79 -16.30
C MET A 74 2.32 10.76 -15.77
N GLU A 75 2.55 11.84 -16.54
CA GLU A 75 3.38 12.96 -16.15
C GLU A 75 2.53 14.07 -15.54
N PHE A 76 2.95 14.52 -14.35
CA PHE A 76 2.33 15.57 -13.56
C PHE A 76 3.25 16.77 -13.48
N ASP A 77 2.71 17.98 -13.71
CA ASP A 77 3.44 19.25 -13.69
C ASP A 77 3.32 20.01 -12.36
N GLY A 78 2.64 19.38 -11.39
CA GLY A 78 2.39 19.93 -10.06
C GLY A 78 1.25 20.94 -10.00
N SER A 79 0.51 21.14 -11.09
CA SER A 79 -0.76 21.88 -11.10
C SER A 79 -1.93 20.99 -11.48
N ASN A 80 -1.69 19.93 -12.21
CA ASN A 80 -2.64 18.87 -12.57
C ASN A 80 -2.54 17.67 -11.61
N GLY A 81 -3.38 16.68 -11.80
CA GLY A 81 -3.40 15.48 -10.95
C GLY A 81 -4.48 14.48 -11.35
N VAL A 82 -4.50 13.37 -10.63
CA VAL A 82 -5.62 12.43 -10.62
C VAL A 82 -6.34 12.52 -9.29
N TYR A 83 -7.66 12.54 -9.35
CA TYR A 83 -8.56 12.60 -8.22
C TYR A 83 -9.43 11.35 -8.18
N VAL A 84 -9.43 10.62 -7.08
CA VAL A 84 -10.31 9.47 -6.86
C VAL A 84 -11.44 9.90 -5.94
N PRO A 85 -12.65 10.11 -6.48
CA PRO A 85 -13.78 10.64 -5.73
C PRO A 85 -14.38 9.57 -4.80
N ILE A 86 -14.90 10.01 -3.66
CA ILE A 86 -15.76 9.18 -2.81
C ILE A 86 -17.22 9.15 -3.29
N ARG A 87 -17.55 9.94 -4.30
CA ARG A 87 -18.91 10.06 -4.87
C ARG A 87 -18.81 10.33 -6.35
N PHE A 88 -19.51 9.54 -7.16
CA PHE A 88 -19.68 9.85 -8.58
C PHE A 88 -20.91 10.72 -8.81
N LEU A 89 -20.74 11.67 -9.74
CA LEU A 89 -21.82 12.48 -10.25
C LEU A 89 -22.54 11.65 -11.31
N VAL A 90 -23.72 11.13 -10.99
CA VAL A 90 -24.58 10.47 -11.99
C VAL A 90 -25.58 11.50 -12.50
N GLY A 91 -25.28 12.14 -13.63
CA GLY A 91 -26.19 13.06 -14.30
C GLY A 91 -26.85 12.36 -15.48
N PHE A 92 -28.17 12.09 -15.40
CA PHE A 92 -28.97 11.82 -16.59
C PHE A 92 -29.63 13.12 -17.04
N PRO A 93 -29.45 13.58 -18.30
CA PRO A 93 -30.29 14.65 -18.82
C PRO A 93 -31.75 14.15 -18.91
N PRO A 94 -32.75 14.91 -18.48
CA PRO A 94 -32.73 16.33 -18.17
C PRO A 94 -32.85 16.66 -16.67
N SER A 95 -32.12 16.04 -15.76
CA SER A 95 -32.17 16.39 -14.35
C SER A 95 -31.37 17.66 -14.08
N PRO A 96 -31.97 18.74 -13.52
CA PRO A 96 -31.26 19.97 -13.20
C PRO A 96 -30.39 19.86 -11.93
N GLN A 97 -30.38 18.71 -11.27
CA GLN A 97 -29.62 18.48 -10.04
C GLN A 97 -28.67 17.29 -10.21
N PRO A 98 -27.38 17.44 -9.87
CA PRO A 98 -26.45 16.33 -9.84
C PRO A 98 -26.87 15.34 -8.74
N ILE A 99 -26.98 14.07 -9.12
CA ILE A 99 -27.20 12.98 -8.15
C ILE A 99 -25.83 12.43 -7.77
N TYR A 100 -25.44 12.65 -6.53
CA TYR A 100 -24.22 12.05 -5.97
C TYR A 100 -24.51 10.64 -5.48
N VAL A 101 -23.93 9.64 -6.13
CA VAL A 101 -24.00 8.27 -5.63
C VAL A 101 -22.75 8.04 -4.77
N PRO A 102 -22.90 7.71 -3.47
CA PRO A 102 -21.77 7.33 -2.65
C PRO A 102 -21.13 6.08 -3.25
N VAL A 103 -19.85 6.13 -3.56
CA VAL A 103 -19.06 4.94 -3.90
C VAL A 103 -18.43 4.45 -2.61
N SER A 104 -18.71 3.20 -2.24
CA SER A 104 -17.99 2.56 -1.13
C SER A 104 -16.58 2.29 -1.63
N THR A 105 -15.68 3.18 -1.31
CA THR A 105 -14.28 3.02 -1.66
C THR A 105 -13.61 2.18 -0.58
N GLY A 106 -13.05 1.02 -0.94
CA GLY A 106 -12.15 0.26 -0.05
C GLY A 106 -10.92 1.07 0.40
N LEU A 107 -10.82 2.33 -0.05
CA LEU A 107 -9.77 3.29 0.33
C LEU A 107 -9.96 3.89 1.72
N ASP A 108 -11.10 3.66 2.37
CA ASP A 108 -11.32 4.02 3.77
C ASP A 108 -10.73 2.93 4.68
N ILE A 109 -9.39 2.93 4.80
CA ILE A 109 -8.62 1.94 5.54
C ILE A 109 -8.40 2.45 6.97
N PRO A 110 -9.02 1.83 7.99
CA PRO A 110 -8.97 2.39 9.34
C PRO A 110 -7.69 2.07 10.12
N LYS A 111 -7.02 0.97 9.84
CA LYS A 111 -5.96 0.46 10.71
C LYS A 111 -4.58 0.43 10.06
N GLU A 112 -4.40 -0.38 9.07
CA GLU A 112 -3.09 -0.71 8.50
C GLU A 112 -3.10 -0.50 6.99
N VAL A 113 -2.24 0.34 6.48
CA VAL A 113 -2.22 0.76 5.08
C VAL A 113 -0.84 0.61 4.48
N LYS A 114 -0.79 0.21 3.20
CA LYS A 114 0.37 0.38 2.34
C LYS A 114 -0.01 1.26 1.16
N VAL A 115 0.82 2.27 0.90
CA VAL A 115 0.74 3.13 -0.29
C VAL A 115 2.06 2.99 -1.03
N GLU A 116 2.02 2.68 -2.30
CA GLU A 116 3.23 2.51 -3.11
C GLU A 116 3.05 2.99 -4.55
N ALA A 117 4.14 3.39 -5.18
CA ALA A 117 4.17 3.80 -6.58
C ALA A 117 5.60 3.68 -7.15
N TRP A 118 5.71 3.55 -8.46
CA TRP A 118 6.91 3.91 -9.20
C TRP A 118 6.85 5.40 -9.50
N ILE A 119 7.95 6.10 -9.25
CA ILE A 119 8.05 7.56 -9.47
C ILE A 119 9.36 7.91 -10.18
N ASN A 120 9.27 8.93 -11.02
CA ASN A 120 10.42 9.62 -11.61
C ASN A 120 10.23 11.13 -11.38
N VAL A 121 10.92 11.69 -10.39
CA VAL A 121 10.76 13.08 -9.97
C VAL A 121 11.60 14.00 -10.87
N HIS A 122 11.00 15.04 -11.42
CA HIS A 122 11.66 15.99 -12.34
C HIS A 122 12.11 17.27 -11.64
N GLY A 123 11.45 17.63 -10.55
CA GLY A 123 11.77 18.80 -9.74
C GLY A 123 11.14 18.74 -8.36
N PHE A 124 11.70 19.51 -7.43
CA PHE A 124 11.12 19.72 -6.11
C PHE A 124 10.51 21.11 -6.05
N LYS A 125 9.18 21.18 -6.14
CA LYS A 125 8.48 22.46 -5.94
C LYS A 125 8.74 22.96 -4.51
N ASN A 126 8.88 24.25 -4.37
CA ASN A 126 9.11 24.89 -3.06
C ASN A 126 7.83 24.91 -2.20
N VAL A 127 7.33 23.72 -1.92
CA VAL A 127 6.17 23.46 -1.06
C VAL A 127 6.54 22.40 -0.01
N THR A 128 5.84 22.39 1.09
CA THR A 128 6.11 21.45 2.19
C THR A 128 5.94 19.98 1.75
N TYR A 129 4.96 19.72 0.89
CA TYR A 129 4.64 18.39 0.39
C TYR A 129 4.55 18.40 -1.14
N ASN A 130 5.49 17.77 -1.82
CA ASN A 130 5.33 17.35 -3.20
C ASN A 130 4.60 16.00 -3.14
N ASN A 131 3.26 16.04 -3.19
CA ASN A 131 2.42 14.87 -2.92
C ASN A 131 2.49 13.86 -4.07
N ILE A 132 2.89 12.63 -3.77
CA ILE A 132 2.81 11.50 -4.69
C ILE A 132 1.41 10.90 -4.62
N VAL A 133 1.02 10.42 -3.44
CA VAL A 133 -0.35 9.95 -3.15
C VAL A 133 -0.78 10.56 -1.83
N VAL A 134 -1.94 11.18 -1.81
CA VAL A 134 -2.52 11.76 -0.58
C VAL A 134 -4.01 11.48 -0.49
N LYS A 135 -4.43 10.89 0.63
CA LYS A 135 -5.85 10.88 1.04
C LYS A 135 -6.06 12.06 1.99
N CYS A 136 -6.94 12.98 1.63
CA CYS A 136 -7.13 14.19 2.44
C CYS A 136 -8.54 14.76 2.34
N THR A 137 -8.93 15.55 3.37
CA THR A 137 -10.09 16.43 3.27
C THR A 137 -9.65 17.71 2.58
N ARG A 138 -10.29 18.07 1.46
CA ARG A 138 -10.23 19.43 0.93
C ARG A 138 -11.56 20.09 1.22
N THR A 139 -11.53 21.19 1.97
CA THR A 139 -12.75 21.95 2.26
C THR A 139 -13.11 22.92 1.13
N ASP A 140 -12.13 23.29 0.31
CA ASP A 140 -12.29 24.07 -0.95
C ASP A 140 -10.96 24.07 -1.75
N ALA A 141 -11.01 24.61 -2.98
CA ALA A 141 -9.83 24.67 -3.87
C ALA A 141 -8.74 25.67 -3.40
N THR A 142 -9.01 26.45 -2.35
CA THR A 142 -8.13 27.53 -1.85
C THR A 142 -7.72 27.33 -0.38
N SER A 143 -8.21 26.29 0.29
CA SER A 143 -8.05 26.18 1.75
C SER A 143 -6.66 25.61 2.13
N GLU A 144 -5.97 26.35 2.97
CA GLU A 144 -4.77 25.88 3.67
C GLU A 144 -5.10 24.81 4.72
N ASN A 145 -6.39 24.58 5.02
CA ASN A 145 -6.87 23.62 6.00
C ASN A 145 -7.11 22.23 5.36
N VAL A 146 -6.03 21.59 4.95
CA VAL A 146 -6.06 20.21 4.46
C VAL A 146 -5.74 19.26 5.61
N THR A 147 -6.70 18.42 6.00
CA THR A 147 -6.40 17.29 6.89
C THR A 147 -5.94 16.11 6.05
N ARG A 148 -4.66 15.77 6.13
CA ARG A 148 -4.06 14.61 5.47
C ARG A 148 -4.31 13.38 6.30
N ILE A 149 -4.98 12.38 5.73
CA ILE A 149 -5.36 11.15 6.42
C ILE A 149 -4.28 10.09 6.33
N TYR A 150 -3.79 9.80 5.13
CA TYR A 150 -2.58 9.03 4.89
C TYR A 150 -1.98 9.39 3.53
N GLY A 151 -0.70 9.14 3.38
CA GLY A 151 -0.05 9.37 2.10
C GLY A 151 1.45 9.31 2.14
N ILE A 152 2.01 9.56 0.97
CA ILE A 152 3.44 9.61 0.69
C ILE A 152 3.76 10.87 -0.11
N ALA A 153 4.84 11.56 0.25
CA ALA A 153 5.27 12.77 -0.41
C ALA A 153 6.80 12.86 -0.46
N VAL A 154 7.31 13.73 -1.34
CA VAL A 154 8.73 14.08 -1.39
C VAL A 154 8.93 15.48 -0.83
N LYS A 155 9.98 15.67 -0.06
CA LYS A 155 10.27 16.93 0.63
C LYS A 155 11.22 17.82 -0.16
N ALA A 156 10.94 19.12 -0.14
CA ALA A 156 11.76 20.15 -0.84
C ALA A 156 12.85 20.77 0.05
N GLY A 157 13.13 20.21 1.21
CA GLY A 157 14.16 20.73 2.12
C GLY A 157 13.69 21.91 2.99
N ILE A 158 12.38 22.15 3.07
CA ILE A 158 11.80 23.17 3.94
C ILE A 158 11.91 22.71 5.41
N PRO A 159 12.44 23.54 6.32
CA PRO A 159 12.48 23.20 7.74
C PRO A 159 11.07 23.03 8.32
N GLU A 160 10.85 21.95 9.05
CA GLU A 160 9.57 21.62 9.69
C GLU A 160 9.76 21.24 11.15
N ASN A 161 8.94 21.76 12.02
CA ASN A 161 8.94 21.46 13.47
C ASN A 161 10.35 21.46 14.10
N GLY A 162 11.19 22.42 13.71
CA GLY A 162 12.58 22.55 14.21
C GLY A 162 13.58 21.54 13.61
N TYR A 163 13.19 20.77 12.60
CA TYR A 163 14.05 19.85 11.88
C TYR A 163 14.30 20.33 10.45
N THR A 164 15.57 20.31 10.02
CA THR A 164 15.94 20.57 8.64
C THR A 164 15.77 19.28 7.84
N VAL A 165 14.66 19.17 7.12
CA VAL A 165 14.36 18.00 6.28
C VAL A 165 15.25 18.06 5.04
N PRO A 166 15.96 16.97 4.66
CA PRO A 166 16.75 16.98 3.43
C PRO A 166 15.86 17.15 2.18
N THR A 167 16.34 17.91 1.19
CA THR A 167 15.71 17.97 -0.14
C THR A 167 15.79 16.59 -0.79
N GLY A 168 14.65 16.04 -1.26
CA GLY A 168 14.58 14.67 -1.77
C GLY A 168 14.43 13.60 -0.66
N ALA A 169 14.15 14.01 0.58
CA ALA A 169 13.70 13.05 1.60
C ALA A 169 12.29 12.56 1.26
N LEU A 170 12.04 11.28 1.52
CA LEU A 170 10.71 10.69 1.42
C LEU A 170 9.95 10.92 2.74
N SER A 171 8.67 11.21 2.66
CA SER A 171 7.77 11.40 3.79
C SER A 171 6.59 10.46 3.71
N GLY A 172 6.17 9.94 4.87
CA GLY A 172 4.93 9.18 5.03
C GLY A 172 4.18 9.66 6.27
N TYR A 173 2.87 9.75 6.17
CA TYR A 173 2.05 10.32 7.25
C TYR A 173 0.70 9.63 7.40
N VAL A 174 0.18 9.71 8.62
CA VAL A 174 -1.20 9.32 8.94
C VAL A 174 -1.83 10.32 9.90
N TYR A 175 -3.15 10.44 9.83
CA TYR A 175 -3.97 11.13 10.84
C TYR A 175 -4.87 10.12 11.52
N THR A 176 -4.79 10.01 12.84
CA THR A 176 -5.61 9.09 13.62
C THR A 176 -6.52 9.85 14.59
N ASP A 177 -7.61 9.21 14.99
CA ASP A 177 -8.56 9.76 15.97
C ASP A 177 -7.99 9.89 17.38
N THR A 178 -6.92 9.16 17.69
CA THR A 178 -6.27 9.15 19.00
C THR A 178 -5.08 10.12 19.06
N ASP A 179 -4.14 10.01 18.11
CA ASP A 179 -2.87 10.74 18.16
C ASP A 179 -2.78 11.93 17.18
N GLY A 180 -3.85 12.18 16.39
CA GLY A 180 -3.88 13.25 15.41
C GLY A 180 -2.91 13.02 14.26
N PHE A 181 -2.24 14.08 13.80
CA PHE A 181 -1.30 14.03 12.68
C PHE A 181 0.06 13.50 13.11
N ASN A 182 0.54 12.48 12.41
CA ASN A 182 1.83 11.83 12.62
C ASN A 182 2.57 11.73 11.30
N GLU A 183 3.84 12.12 11.27
CA GLU A 183 4.67 12.12 10.07
C GLU A 183 6.07 11.63 10.37
N ILE A 184 6.56 10.73 9.52
CA ILE A 184 7.95 10.32 9.45
C ILE A 184 8.59 10.79 8.15
N VAL A 185 9.88 11.12 8.20
CA VAL A 185 10.68 11.44 7.01
C VAL A 185 11.97 10.62 7.02
N THR A 186 12.50 10.31 5.85
CA THR A 186 13.85 9.71 5.77
C THR A 186 14.89 10.70 6.26
N THR A 187 15.90 10.21 6.98
CA THR A 187 16.98 11.05 7.52
C THR A 187 17.96 11.54 6.44
N GLU A 188 17.91 10.91 5.28
CA GLU A 188 18.74 11.20 4.11
C GLU A 188 17.87 11.55 2.90
N ALA A 189 18.48 12.20 1.91
CA ALA A 189 17.91 12.38 0.58
C ALA A 189 17.95 11.04 -0.17
N VAL A 190 16.79 10.44 -0.42
CA VAL A 190 16.67 9.09 -1.01
C VAL A 190 15.96 9.10 -2.36
N VAL A 191 15.38 10.23 -2.75
CA VAL A 191 14.67 10.42 -4.02
C VAL A 191 15.58 11.21 -4.98
N PRO A 192 16.19 10.55 -5.98
CA PRO A 192 16.96 11.21 -7.01
C PRO A 192 16.03 11.94 -8.00
N LEU A 193 16.59 12.88 -8.78
CA LEU A 193 15.88 13.47 -9.91
C LEU A 193 16.13 12.66 -11.20
N ASN A 194 15.09 12.57 -12.03
CA ASN A 194 15.13 11.95 -13.35
C ASN A 194 15.56 10.46 -13.37
N GLU A 195 15.24 9.74 -12.29
CA GLU A 195 15.44 8.31 -12.18
C GLU A 195 14.18 7.62 -11.67
N TRP A 196 13.83 6.46 -12.27
CA TRP A 196 12.74 5.65 -11.78
C TRP A 196 13.12 4.92 -10.49
N ILE A 197 12.36 5.18 -9.44
CA ILE A 197 12.45 4.44 -8.17
C ILE A 197 11.06 3.97 -7.73
N HIS A 198 11.03 2.84 -7.04
CA HIS A 198 9.83 2.39 -6.34
C HIS A 198 9.84 2.95 -4.92
N VAL A 199 8.76 3.58 -4.50
CA VAL A 199 8.60 4.11 -3.14
C VAL A 199 7.39 3.46 -2.49
N ALA A 200 7.50 3.19 -1.19
CA ALA A 200 6.36 2.71 -0.42
C ALA A 200 6.36 3.28 1.00
N PHE A 201 5.16 3.50 1.51
CA PHE A 201 4.87 3.84 2.89
C PHE A 201 3.96 2.77 3.48
N THR A 202 4.24 2.33 4.69
CA THR A 202 3.37 1.44 5.45
C THR A 202 3.07 2.00 6.83
N ARG A 203 1.83 1.79 7.28
CA ARG A 203 1.47 1.88 8.68
C ARG A 203 0.96 0.52 9.13
N ASN A 204 1.62 -0.06 10.14
CA ASN A 204 1.24 -1.32 10.78
C ASN A 204 1.10 -1.08 12.29
N LEU A 205 0.06 -1.63 12.92
CA LEU A 205 -0.21 -1.39 14.35
C LEU A 205 0.85 -2.00 15.28
N ALA A 206 1.53 -3.06 14.84
CA ALA A 206 2.55 -3.73 15.64
C ALA A 206 3.94 -3.10 15.51
N THR A 207 4.29 -2.59 14.32
CA THR A 207 5.65 -2.12 14.00
C THR A 207 5.73 -0.62 13.73
N GLY A 208 4.58 0.04 13.52
CA GLY A 208 4.51 1.48 13.27
C GLY A 208 4.56 1.86 11.80
N MET A 209 5.08 3.05 11.55
CA MET A 209 5.22 3.62 10.21
C MET A 209 6.62 3.37 9.65
N HIS A 210 6.69 2.95 8.38
CA HIS A 210 7.95 2.65 7.67
C HIS A 210 7.93 3.22 6.26
N LEU A 211 9.11 3.57 5.76
CA LEU A 211 9.34 4.04 4.39
C LEU A 211 10.32 3.13 3.68
N TYR A 212 10.05 2.85 2.41
CA TYR A 212 10.88 1.98 1.57
C TYR A 212 11.21 2.65 0.25
N VAL A 213 12.44 2.44 -0.22
CA VAL A 213 12.89 2.82 -1.57
C VAL A 213 13.47 1.58 -2.23
N ASN A 214 12.96 1.21 -3.40
CA ASN A 214 13.33 0.00 -4.14
C ASN A 214 13.28 -1.27 -3.27
N GLY A 215 12.26 -1.35 -2.37
CA GLY A 215 12.07 -2.46 -1.44
C GLY A 215 13.01 -2.46 -0.21
N VAL A 216 13.89 -1.48 -0.08
CA VAL A 216 14.79 -1.35 1.08
C VAL A 216 14.20 -0.37 2.09
N GLU A 217 14.04 -0.82 3.33
CA GLU A 217 13.58 0.04 4.43
C GLU A 217 14.59 1.15 4.72
N GLN A 218 14.07 2.36 4.90
CA GLN A 218 14.87 3.56 5.12
C GLN A 218 14.92 3.94 6.61
N THR A 219 16.03 4.55 7.04
CA THR A 219 16.12 5.16 8.36
C THR A 219 15.24 6.40 8.40
N VAL A 220 14.33 6.46 9.37
CA VAL A 220 13.33 7.53 9.47
C VAL A 220 13.42 8.26 10.81
N LYS A 221 12.86 9.48 10.80
CA LYS A 221 12.64 10.31 11.98
C LYS A 221 11.20 10.80 12.00
N ALA A 222 10.52 10.67 13.13
CA ALA A 222 9.24 11.33 13.34
C ALA A 222 9.48 12.84 13.51
N ILE A 223 8.84 13.64 12.65
CA ILE A 223 8.89 15.11 12.71
C ILE A 223 7.59 15.70 13.24
N TYR A 224 6.50 14.95 13.17
CA TYR A 224 5.24 15.23 13.86
C TYR A 224 4.74 13.96 14.55
N GLY A 225 4.20 14.12 15.75
CA GLY A 225 3.63 13.02 16.53
C GLY A 225 4.64 11.92 16.85
N THR A 226 4.26 10.68 16.55
CA THR A 226 5.04 9.47 16.84
C THR A 226 5.18 8.57 15.60
N GLN A 227 6.22 7.71 15.59
CA GLN A 227 6.36 6.67 14.57
C GLN A 227 5.34 5.54 14.73
N ASN A 228 4.80 5.34 15.93
CA ASN A 228 3.82 4.29 16.24
C ASN A 228 2.48 4.89 16.68
N PRO A 229 1.74 5.57 15.81
CA PRO A 229 0.48 6.20 16.18
C PRO A 229 -0.59 5.16 16.49
N ALA A 230 -1.29 5.38 17.62
CA ALA A 230 -2.47 4.61 17.99
C ALA A 230 -3.73 5.13 17.30
N GLY A 231 -4.83 4.39 17.46
CA GLY A 231 -6.15 4.77 16.96
C GLY A 231 -6.39 4.42 15.49
N SER A 232 -7.57 4.82 15.02
CA SER A 232 -8.04 4.59 13.66
C SER A 232 -7.80 5.80 12.78
N MET A 233 -7.44 5.57 11.51
CA MET A 233 -7.42 6.63 10.52
C MET A 233 -8.83 7.10 10.21
N ILE A 234 -8.99 8.41 10.06
CA ILE A 234 -10.27 9.03 9.72
C ILE A 234 -10.62 8.69 8.27
N ASN A 235 -11.89 8.48 8.00
CA ASN A 235 -12.40 8.03 6.71
C ASN A 235 -13.32 9.08 6.04
N GLY A 236 -13.73 8.80 4.79
CA GLY A 236 -14.71 9.61 4.07
C GLY A 236 -14.13 10.79 3.31
N THR A 237 -12.88 10.65 2.83
CA THR A 237 -12.19 11.66 2.05
C THR A 237 -11.63 11.09 0.75
N GLU A 238 -11.29 11.97 -0.18
CA GLU A 238 -10.78 11.64 -1.50
C GLU A 238 -9.29 11.27 -1.48
N VAL A 239 -8.85 10.60 -2.55
CA VAL A 239 -7.43 10.34 -2.82
C VAL A 239 -6.99 11.15 -4.04
N TYR A 240 -5.79 11.70 -3.99
CA TYR A 240 -5.17 12.47 -5.08
C TYR A 240 -3.79 11.89 -5.40
N PHE A 241 -3.43 11.91 -6.70
CA PHE A 241 -2.09 11.54 -7.20
C PHE A 241 -1.44 12.73 -7.90
N GLY A 242 -0.12 12.90 -7.73
CA GLY A 242 0.70 13.89 -8.43
C GLY A 242 0.45 15.34 -8.06
N HIS A 243 -0.41 15.61 -7.09
CA HIS A 243 -0.78 16.97 -6.69
C HIS A 243 0.40 17.67 -6.00
N ASP A 244 0.74 18.87 -6.50
CA ASP A 244 1.89 19.69 -6.06
C ASP A 244 3.28 19.05 -6.34
N ALA A 245 3.37 18.05 -7.22
CA ALA A 245 4.61 17.36 -7.56
C ALA A 245 4.91 17.42 -9.08
N GLU A 246 6.16 17.71 -9.44
CA GLU A 246 6.67 17.56 -10.81
C GLU A 246 7.24 16.14 -10.95
N VAL A 247 6.41 15.20 -11.40
CA VAL A 247 6.70 13.76 -11.33
C VAL A 247 6.02 12.98 -12.43
N THR A 248 6.69 11.97 -12.97
CA THR A 248 6.04 10.90 -13.73
C THR A 248 5.77 9.74 -12.79
N MET A 249 4.55 9.21 -12.79
CA MET A 249 4.10 8.14 -11.92
C MET A 249 3.57 6.96 -12.70
N ASP A 250 3.76 5.76 -12.11
CA ASP A 250 3.36 4.49 -12.69
C ASP A 250 3.03 3.51 -11.54
N GLU A 251 2.12 2.55 -11.77
CA GLU A 251 1.79 1.47 -10.83
C GLU A 251 1.41 1.95 -9.43
N VAL A 252 0.54 2.96 -9.33
CA VAL A 252 0.05 3.45 -8.03
C VAL A 252 -0.83 2.40 -7.38
N ARG A 253 -0.47 1.98 -6.16
CA ARG A 253 -1.23 0.96 -5.42
C ARG A 253 -1.50 1.38 -3.99
N ILE A 254 -2.72 1.07 -3.53
CA ILE A 254 -3.12 1.19 -2.13
C ILE A 254 -3.63 -0.18 -1.67
N SER A 255 -3.16 -0.63 -0.51
CA SER A 255 -3.51 -1.93 0.07
C SER A 255 -3.92 -1.80 1.55
N ASP A 256 -4.92 -2.57 1.94
CA ASP A 256 -5.29 -2.78 3.35
C ASP A 256 -4.50 -3.97 3.89
N LEU A 257 -3.55 -3.72 4.79
CA LEU A 257 -2.70 -4.75 5.37
C LEU A 257 -3.42 -5.55 6.48
N ALA A 258 -4.46 -4.98 7.09
CA ALA A 258 -5.23 -5.63 8.16
C ALA A 258 -6.17 -6.72 7.61
N ALA A 259 -6.63 -6.58 6.35
CA ALA A 259 -7.62 -7.49 5.75
C ALA A 259 -7.12 -8.95 5.68
N GLU A 260 -5.83 -9.18 5.45
CA GLU A 260 -5.25 -10.54 5.44
C GLU A 260 -5.07 -11.14 6.82
N THR A 261 -4.71 -10.32 7.81
CA THR A 261 -4.56 -10.78 9.19
C THR A 261 -5.89 -11.31 9.71
N GLU A 262 -7.00 -10.64 9.39
CA GLU A 262 -8.34 -11.09 9.76
C GLU A 262 -8.75 -12.37 9.01
N THR A 263 -8.44 -12.49 7.72
CA THR A 263 -8.73 -13.69 6.92
C THR A 263 -7.90 -14.88 7.37
N ALA A 264 -6.62 -14.69 7.65
CA ALA A 264 -5.75 -15.76 8.16
C ALA A 264 -6.17 -16.21 9.57
N ALA A 265 -6.55 -15.30 10.44
CA ALA A 265 -7.07 -15.61 11.77
C ALA A 265 -8.41 -16.37 11.69
N ALA A 266 -9.30 -15.96 10.78
CA ALA A 266 -10.57 -16.66 10.56
C ALA A 266 -10.37 -18.06 9.96
N GLN A 267 -9.32 -18.29 9.16
CA GLN A 267 -9.00 -19.64 8.65
C GLN A 267 -8.34 -20.55 9.70
N ILE A 268 -7.72 -20.01 10.75
CA ILE A 268 -7.07 -20.78 11.82
C ILE A 268 -8.04 -21.08 12.97
N ASP A 269 -9.17 -20.39 13.04
CA ASP A 269 -10.22 -20.73 14.03
C ASP A 269 -10.94 -22.04 13.66
N ILE A 270 -10.18 -23.11 13.72
CA ILE A 270 -10.71 -24.46 13.86
C ILE A 270 -11.28 -24.52 15.27
N GLY A 271 -12.54 -24.09 15.41
CA GLY A 271 -13.23 -24.10 16.70
C GLY A 271 -12.99 -25.41 17.42
N PRO A 272 -12.91 -25.42 18.75
CA PRO A 272 -12.54 -26.57 19.55
C PRO A 272 -13.42 -27.82 19.24
N ASN A 273 -14.61 -27.59 18.71
CA ASN A 273 -15.51 -28.64 18.27
C ASN A 273 -15.04 -29.41 17.02
N LEU A 274 -14.34 -28.75 16.07
CA LEU A 274 -13.83 -29.43 14.89
C LEU A 274 -12.58 -30.26 15.22
N LEU A 275 -11.71 -29.75 16.10
CA LEU A 275 -10.55 -30.50 16.59
C LEU A 275 -10.98 -31.76 17.36
N VAL A 276 -11.99 -31.62 18.22
CA VAL A 276 -12.59 -32.77 18.95
C VAL A 276 -13.22 -33.77 17.97
N ALA A 277 -13.90 -33.31 16.92
CA ALA A 277 -14.49 -34.20 15.92
C ALA A 277 -13.42 -34.98 15.13
N VAL A 278 -12.33 -34.33 14.70
CA VAL A 278 -11.23 -34.99 13.98
C VAL A 278 -10.52 -36.01 14.84
N ILE A 279 -10.23 -35.68 16.12
CA ILE A 279 -9.63 -36.62 17.08
C ILE A 279 -10.58 -37.80 17.36
N SER A 280 -11.88 -37.55 17.52
CA SER A 280 -12.88 -38.58 17.76
C SER A 280 -12.97 -39.55 16.59
N VAL A 281 -12.95 -39.09 15.34
CA VAL A 281 -12.95 -39.93 14.15
C VAL A 281 -11.68 -40.79 14.07
N ALA A 282 -10.51 -40.20 14.33
CA ALA A 282 -9.23 -40.91 14.32
C ALA A 282 -9.19 -42.03 15.39
N VAL A 283 -9.72 -41.75 16.58
CA VAL A 283 -9.82 -42.77 17.68
C VAL A 283 -10.76 -43.89 17.30
N VAL A 284 -11.90 -43.61 16.68
CA VAL A 284 -12.86 -44.65 16.23
C VAL A 284 -12.23 -45.56 15.16
N PHE A 285 -11.50 -45.00 14.19
CA PHE A 285 -10.80 -45.81 13.18
C PHE A 285 -9.67 -46.64 13.77
N ALA A 286 -8.92 -46.12 14.73
CA ALA A 286 -7.88 -46.87 15.44
C ALA A 286 -8.48 -48.05 16.23
N LEU A 287 -9.57 -47.83 16.98
CA LEU A 287 -10.28 -48.89 17.73
C LEU A 287 -10.85 -49.94 16.79
N ALA A 288 -11.48 -49.58 15.69
CA ALA A 288 -11.99 -50.50 14.69
C ALA A 288 -10.87 -51.37 14.06
N TRP A 289 -9.70 -50.75 13.77
CA TRP A 289 -8.54 -51.50 13.28
C TRP A 289 -7.98 -52.50 14.31
N PHE A 290 -7.87 -52.10 15.59
CA PHE A 290 -7.43 -52.99 16.67
C PHE A 290 -8.39 -54.15 16.90
N LEU A 291 -9.70 -53.91 16.91
CA LEU A 291 -10.71 -54.91 17.02
C LEU A 291 -10.64 -55.94 15.88
N ARG A 292 -10.52 -55.44 14.64
CA ARG A 292 -10.40 -56.30 13.47
C ARG A 292 -9.15 -57.20 13.52
N ARG A 293 -8.04 -56.68 14.03
CA ARG A 293 -6.79 -57.43 14.21
C ARG A 293 -6.87 -58.45 15.34
N ALA A 294 -7.55 -58.11 16.44
CA ALA A 294 -7.79 -59.05 17.55
C ALA A 294 -8.68 -60.21 17.11
N ILE A 295 -9.75 -59.99 16.36
CA ILE A 295 -10.62 -61.01 15.79
C ILE A 295 -9.84 -61.92 14.84
N GLN A 296 -8.98 -61.41 13.99
CA GLN A 296 -8.15 -62.20 13.10
C GLN A 296 -7.18 -63.10 13.87
N MET A 297 -6.56 -62.60 14.93
CA MET A 297 -5.66 -63.39 15.75
C MET A 297 -6.40 -64.49 16.53
N TRP A 298 -7.63 -64.19 16.98
CA TRP A 298 -8.48 -65.22 17.69
C TRP A 298 -8.92 -66.29 16.73
N THR A 299 -9.32 -65.97 15.50
CA THR A 299 -9.71 -66.95 14.48
C THR A 299 -8.57 -67.88 14.01
N ILE A 300 -7.35 -67.42 14.07
CA ILE A 300 -6.16 -68.22 13.74
C ILE A 300 -5.87 -69.19 14.91
N ARG A 301 -6.04 -68.72 16.15
CA ARG A 301 -5.78 -69.52 17.34
C ARG A 301 -6.85 -70.63 17.62
N SER A 302 -8.06 -70.45 17.11
CA SER A 302 -9.15 -71.40 17.26
C SER A 302 -9.14 -72.53 16.21
N LYS A 303 -8.23 -72.47 15.23
CA LYS A 303 -8.07 -73.45 14.15
C LYS A 303 -6.79 -74.28 14.27
N SER A 304 -5.95 -74.06 15.28
CA SER A 304 -4.84 -74.90 15.72
C SER A 304 -5.18 -75.71 16.92
#